data_1041ad85bfd1e7e04e2236b81940f2b0
#
_entry.id   1041ad85bfd1e7e04e2236b81940f2b0
#
_cell.length_a   1.000
_cell.length_b   1.000
_cell.length_c   1.000
_cell.angle_alpha   90.00
_cell.angle_beta   90.00
_cell.angle_gamma   90.00
#
_symmetry.space_group_name_H-M   'P 1'
#
loop_
_entity.id
_entity.type
_entity.pdbx_description
1 polymer ?
#
loop_
_entity_poly.entity_id
_entity_poly.type
_entity_poly.pdbx_seq_one_letter_code
_entity_poly.pdbx_strand_id
1 'polypeptide(L)'
;LSFEDIKKNIPKRRENSHKGDHGKLLIIAGDEGFGGAGIMSSESGLKTGAGLVKLLTRQSHVSASLARNPEVMVSGVDNAQDIETNLDWPDAVVAGPGMFQNYWSEQILYKLLVHVADNNIPTLLDAGALRLLSHKAFSKIKLHNETVLTPHPGEAAEMLNIAVNEIQKDRIKSAKSG
;
A
#
# COMPACT_ATOMS: atom_id res chain seq x y z
N LEU A 1 -8.39 6.26 20.73
CA LEU A 1 -9.53 6.26 19.80
C LEU A 1 -10.48 5.14 20.17
N SER A 2 -11.74 5.46 20.38
CA SER A 2 -12.82 4.48 20.59
C SER A 2 -13.51 4.14 19.27
N PHE A 3 -14.27 3.04 19.24
CA PHE A 3 -15.08 2.70 18.05
C PHE A 3 -16.07 3.82 17.70
N GLU A 4 -16.65 4.50 18.70
CA GLU A 4 -17.58 5.60 18.48
C GLU A 4 -16.93 6.83 17.83
N ASP A 5 -15.63 7.07 18.09
CA ASP A 5 -14.89 8.14 17.42
C ASP A 5 -14.68 7.83 15.93
N ILE A 6 -14.43 6.56 15.61
CA ILE A 6 -14.22 6.10 14.23
C ILE A 6 -15.54 6.02 13.46
N LYS A 7 -16.59 5.51 14.09
CA LYS A 7 -17.92 5.30 13.48
C LYS A 7 -18.51 6.57 12.86
N LYS A 8 -18.21 7.73 13.44
CA LYS A 8 -18.67 9.02 12.92
C LYS A 8 -18.09 9.35 11.54
N ASN A 9 -16.92 8.79 11.23
CA ASN A 9 -16.21 9.03 9.98
C ASN A 9 -16.48 7.94 8.93
N ILE A 10 -17.21 6.87 9.28
CA ILE A 10 -17.59 5.84 8.31
C ILE A 10 -18.83 6.31 7.56
N PRO A 11 -18.74 6.57 6.24
CA PRO A 11 -19.87 7.02 5.45
C PRO A 11 -20.96 5.93 5.39
N LYS A 12 -22.21 6.32 5.57
CA LYS A 12 -23.36 5.42 5.35
C LYS A 12 -23.54 5.22 3.85
N ARG A 13 -23.60 3.96 3.42
CA ARG A 13 -23.91 3.61 2.02
C ARG A 13 -25.36 3.96 1.71
N ARG A 14 -25.61 4.52 0.53
CA ARG A 14 -26.96 4.75 0.00
C ARG A 14 -27.53 3.42 -0.49
N GLU A 15 -28.84 3.21 -0.33
CA GLU A 15 -29.50 1.95 -0.75
C GLU A 15 -29.38 1.67 -2.25
N ASN A 16 -29.33 2.71 -3.06
CA ASN A 16 -29.20 2.62 -4.54
C ASN A 16 -27.78 2.85 -5.04
N SER A 17 -26.76 2.72 -4.19
CA SER A 17 -25.36 2.84 -4.58
C SER A 17 -24.84 1.59 -5.30
N HIS A 18 -23.88 1.76 -6.20
CA HIS A 18 -23.19 0.67 -6.88
C HIS A 18 -21.70 0.62 -6.48
N LYS A 19 -21.00 -0.45 -6.84
CA LYS A 19 -19.59 -0.64 -6.45
C LYS A 19 -18.68 0.51 -6.85
N GLY A 20 -18.92 1.20 -7.95
CA GLY A 20 -18.12 2.35 -8.39
C GLY A 20 -18.22 3.57 -7.45
N ASP A 21 -19.27 3.67 -6.63
CA ASP A 21 -19.47 4.77 -5.68
C ASP A 21 -18.69 4.59 -4.37
N HIS A 22 -18.04 3.43 -4.18
CA HIS A 22 -17.37 3.05 -2.94
C HIS A 22 -15.84 3.04 -3.04
N GLY A 23 -15.30 3.75 -4.03
CA GLY A 23 -13.87 3.95 -4.21
C GLY A 23 -13.16 2.79 -4.91
N LYS A 24 -12.04 3.15 -5.52
CA LYS A 24 -11.15 2.27 -6.30
C LYS A 24 -9.82 2.17 -5.56
N LEU A 25 -9.48 0.98 -5.10
CA LEU A 25 -8.25 0.71 -4.39
C LEU A 25 -7.26 -0.02 -5.30
N LEU A 26 -6.10 0.58 -5.53
CA LEU A 26 -4.96 -0.07 -6.16
C LEU A 26 -4.03 -0.63 -5.09
N ILE A 27 -3.63 -1.89 -5.27
CA ILE A 27 -2.67 -2.55 -4.38
C ILE A 27 -1.48 -3.00 -5.22
N ILE A 28 -0.28 -2.61 -4.81
CA ILE A 28 0.97 -3.06 -5.41
C ILE A 28 1.71 -3.89 -4.36
N ALA A 29 1.74 -5.20 -4.55
CA ALA A 29 2.15 -6.14 -3.53
C ALA A 29 2.57 -7.49 -4.10
N GLY A 30 3.30 -8.30 -3.32
CA GLY A 30 3.58 -9.69 -3.67
C GLY A 30 4.69 -9.85 -4.69
N ASP A 31 5.94 -9.69 -4.27
CA ASP A 31 7.11 -10.09 -5.05
C ASP A 31 7.24 -11.62 -5.13
N GLU A 32 8.19 -12.14 -5.89
CA GLU A 32 8.39 -13.58 -6.11
C GLU A 32 8.39 -14.38 -4.80
N GLY A 33 7.52 -15.40 -4.73
CA GLY A 33 7.31 -16.22 -3.54
C GLY A 33 6.40 -15.61 -2.45
N PHE A 34 5.97 -14.33 -2.59
CA PHE A 34 5.19 -13.61 -1.58
C PHE A 34 3.82 -13.13 -2.07
N GLY A 35 3.28 -13.77 -3.10
CA GLY A 35 1.95 -13.47 -3.65
C GLY A 35 0.82 -13.51 -2.62
N GLY A 36 0.94 -14.31 -1.57
CA GLY A 36 -0.04 -14.37 -0.47
C GLY A 36 -0.26 -13.04 0.22
N ALA A 37 0.76 -12.20 0.35
CA ALA A 37 0.63 -10.86 0.92
C ALA A 37 -0.28 -9.96 0.06
N GLY A 38 -0.12 -10.00 -1.27
CA GLY A 38 -0.99 -9.29 -2.20
C GLY A 38 -2.43 -9.78 -2.14
N ILE A 39 -2.64 -11.09 -2.08
CA ILE A 39 -3.97 -11.71 -1.95
C ILE A 39 -4.66 -11.23 -0.66
N MET A 40 -3.99 -11.34 0.49
CA MET A 40 -4.56 -10.94 1.78
C MET A 40 -4.87 -9.43 1.83
N SER A 41 -4.00 -8.59 1.30
CA SER A 41 -4.23 -7.14 1.23
C SER A 41 -5.45 -6.82 0.38
N SER A 42 -5.62 -7.50 -0.76
CA SER A 42 -6.74 -7.31 -1.68
C SER A 42 -8.07 -7.77 -1.07
N GLU A 43 -8.10 -8.92 -0.42
CA GLU A 43 -9.28 -9.40 0.31
C GLU A 43 -9.66 -8.44 1.45
N SER A 44 -8.66 -7.89 2.14
CA SER A 44 -8.87 -6.89 3.20
C SER A 44 -9.49 -5.61 2.64
N GLY A 45 -9.01 -5.12 1.51
CA GLY A 45 -9.58 -3.96 0.82
C GLY A 45 -11.05 -4.13 0.48
N LEU A 46 -11.44 -5.27 -0.09
CA LEU A 46 -12.85 -5.59 -0.37
C LEU A 46 -13.68 -5.67 0.92
N LYS A 47 -13.19 -6.40 1.92
CA LYS A 47 -13.92 -6.61 3.20
C LYS A 47 -14.10 -5.31 4.00
N THR A 48 -13.17 -4.37 3.88
CA THR A 48 -13.27 -3.06 4.53
C THR A 48 -14.13 -2.06 3.76
N GLY A 49 -14.55 -2.42 2.54
CA GLY A 49 -15.58 -1.69 1.84
C GLY A 49 -15.15 -0.97 0.56
N ALA A 50 -13.95 -1.18 0.05
CA ALA A 50 -13.60 -0.69 -1.27
C ALA A 50 -14.54 -1.28 -2.32
N GLY A 51 -15.05 -0.43 -3.21
CA GLY A 51 -16.00 -0.85 -4.24
C GLY A 51 -15.35 -1.65 -5.36
N LEU A 52 -14.12 -1.29 -5.71
CA LEU A 52 -13.29 -1.96 -6.70
C LEU A 52 -11.87 -2.09 -6.16
N VAL A 53 -11.29 -3.27 -6.26
CA VAL A 53 -9.91 -3.55 -5.86
C VAL A 53 -9.14 -4.12 -7.05
N LYS A 54 -7.98 -3.54 -7.31
CA LYS A 54 -7.03 -4.03 -8.32
C LYS A 54 -5.70 -4.34 -7.64
N LEU A 55 -5.20 -5.55 -7.89
CA LEU A 55 -3.89 -6.01 -7.45
C LEU A 55 -2.91 -6.01 -8.62
N LEU A 56 -1.79 -5.31 -8.46
CA LEU A 56 -0.60 -5.45 -9.30
C LEU A 56 0.43 -6.28 -8.53
N THR A 57 0.86 -7.38 -9.10
CA THR A 57 1.74 -8.37 -8.47
C THR A 57 2.63 -9.01 -9.53
N ARG A 58 3.54 -9.91 -9.14
CA ARG A 58 4.30 -10.69 -10.13
C ARG A 58 3.38 -11.55 -10.99
N GLN A 59 3.73 -11.73 -12.26
CA GLN A 59 2.96 -12.53 -13.21
C GLN A 59 2.68 -13.95 -12.69
N SER A 60 3.62 -14.54 -11.97
CA SER A 60 3.50 -15.88 -11.36
C SER A 60 2.35 -16.02 -10.35
N HIS A 61 1.85 -14.91 -9.81
CA HIS A 61 0.79 -14.92 -8.78
C HIS A 61 -0.61 -14.64 -9.31
N VAL A 62 -0.75 -14.23 -10.57
CA VAL A 62 -2.03 -13.83 -11.18
C VAL A 62 -3.07 -14.93 -11.10
N SER A 63 -2.75 -16.13 -11.58
CA SER A 63 -3.69 -17.26 -11.60
C SER A 63 -4.12 -17.70 -10.19
N ALA A 64 -3.19 -17.72 -9.24
CA ALA A 64 -3.50 -18.07 -7.84
C ALA A 64 -4.40 -17.01 -7.19
N SER A 65 -4.15 -15.73 -7.49
CA SER A 65 -4.97 -14.62 -6.96
C SER A 65 -6.40 -14.69 -7.49
N LEU A 66 -6.60 -14.91 -8.80
CA LEU A 66 -7.92 -15.04 -9.41
C LEU A 66 -8.66 -16.30 -8.93
N ALA A 67 -7.94 -17.41 -8.76
CA ALA A 67 -8.53 -18.63 -8.21
C ALA A 67 -8.99 -18.45 -6.75
N ARG A 68 -8.26 -17.66 -5.97
CA ARG A 68 -8.58 -17.38 -4.58
C ARG A 68 -9.74 -16.40 -4.43
N ASN A 69 -9.72 -15.32 -5.20
CA ASN A 69 -10.77 -14.28 -5.12
C ASN A 69 -11.03 -13.66 -6.52
N PRO A 70 -12.05 -14.11 -7.24
CA PRO A 70 -12.36 -13.62 -8.57
C PRO A 70 -12.96 -12.20 -8.59
N GLU A 71 -13.30 -11.62 -7.44
CA GLU A 71 -13.78 -10.23 -7.35
C GLU A 71 -12.64 -9.21 -7.45
N VAL A 72 -11.39 -9.63 -7.20
CA VAL A 72 -10.21 -8.78 -7.34
C VAL A 72 -9.75 -8.76 -8.79
N MET A 73 -9.58 -7.59 -9.36
CA MET A 73 -8.92 -7.43 -10.66
C MET A 73 -7.41 -7.62 -10.45
N VAL A 74 -6.78 -8.52 -11.20
CA VAL A 74 -5.35 -8.83 -11.01
C VAL A 74 -4.60 -8.65 -12.31
N SER A 75 -3.45 -8.01 -12.25
CA SER A 75 -2.52 -7.88 -13.37
C SER A 75 -1.10 -8.23 -12.94
N GLY A 76 -0.39 -8.96 -13.80
CA GLY A 76 1.05 -9.20 -13.64
C GLY A 76 1.86 -7.98 -14.01
N VAL A 77 2.94 -7.74 -13.26
CA VAL A 77 3.86 -6.63 -13.44
C VAL A 77 5.29 -7.16 -13.41
N ASP A 78 6.00 -7.01 -14.51
CA ASP A 78 7.40 -7.43 -14.63
C ASP A 78 8.37 -6.25 -14.47
N ASN A 79 7.92 -5.05 -14.82
CA ASN A 79 8.74 -3.83 -14.78
C ASN A 79 7.89 -2.58 -14.45
N ALA A 80 8.57 -1.45 -14.22
CA ALA A 80 7.90 -0.21 -13.82
C ALA A 80 7.00 0.42 -14.91
N GLN A 81 7.16 0.09 -16.18
CA GLN A 81 6.30 0.58 -17.25
C GLN A 81 4.91 -0.07 -17.17
N ASP A 82 4.83 -1.31 -16.71
CA ASP A 82 3.58 -2.06 -16.63
C ASP A 82 2.58 -1.46 -15.65
N ILE A 83 3.02 -0.63 -14.70
CA ILE A 83 2.11 0.03 -13.77
C ILE A 83 1.50 1.33 -14.33
N GLU A 84 2.09 1.95 -15.35
CA GLU A 84 1.67 3.28 -15.87
C GLU A 84 0.18 3.36 -16.18
N THR A 85 -0.32 2.40 -16.92
CA THR A 85 -1.74 2.36 -17.33
C THR A 85 -2.72 2.17 -16.16
N ASN A 86 -2.21 1.91 -14.96
CA ASN A 86 -3.01 1.67 -13.77
C ASN A 86 -2.95 2.81 -12.76
N LEU A 87 -2.02 3.76 -12.92
CA LEU A 87 -1.77 4.78 -11.91
C LEU A 87 -2.85 5.88 -11.85
N ASP A 88 -3.51 6.19 -12.98
CA ASP A 88 -4.59 7.20 -13.05
C ASP A 88 -5.96 6.62 -12.64
N TRP A 89 -6.02 5.32 -12.35
CA TRP A 89 -7.28 4.64 -12.07
C TRP A 89 -7.76 4.75 -10.60
N PRO A 90 -6.87 4.70 -9.57
CA PRO A 90 -7.27 4.56 -8.18
C PRO A 90 -7.68 5.89 -7.52
N ASP A 91 -8.57 5.79 -6.53
CA ASP A 91 -8.86 6.84 -5.57
C ASP A 91 -7.93 6.74 -4.35
N ALA A 92 -7.33 5.57 -4.10
CA ALA A 92 -6.32 5.34 -3.06
C ALA A 92 -5.39 4.18 -3.45
N VAL A 93 -4.17 4.18 -2.89
CA VAL A 93 -3.15 3.16 -3.16
C VAL A 93 -2.64 2.53 -1.86
N VAL A 94 -2.37 1.23 -1.90
CA VAL A 94 -1.58 0.50 -0.90
C VAL A 94 -0.37 -0.11 -1.59
N ALA A 95 0.83 0.09 -1.05
CA ALA A 95 2.04 -0.53 -1.60
C ALA A 95 2.94 -1.08 -0.48
N GLY A 96 3.60 -2.19 -0.77
CA GLY A 96 4.63 -2.73 0.12
C GLY A 96 4.43 -4.14 0.65
N PRO A 97 3.21 -4.63 0.95
CA PRO A 97 3.03 -5.98 1.45
C PRO A 97 3.67 -7.03 0.54
N GLY A 98 4.63 -7.81 1.08
CA GLY A 98 5.35 -8.82 0.31
C GLY A 98 6.32 -8.28 -0.76
N MET A 99 6.67 -7.01 -0.74
CA MET A 99 7.77 -6.46 -1.55
C MET A 99 9.12 -6.69 -0.87
N PHE A 100 10.17 -6.89 -1.68
CA PHE A 100 11.54 -7.04 -1.20
C PHE A 100 12.41 -5.84 -1.57
N GLN A 101 13.60 -5.76 -0.96
CA GLN A 101 14.65 -4.80 -1.30
C GLN A 101 15.40 -5.30 -2.55
N ASN A 102 14.76 -5.21 -3.71
CA ASN A 102 15.33 -5.61 -4.99
C ASN A 102 14.97 -4.61 -6.10
N TYR A 103 15.57 -4.77 -7.26
CA TYR A 103 15.40 -3.87 -8.40
C TYR A 103 13.94 -3.70 -8.83
N TRP A 104 13.16 -4.78 -8.87
CA TRP A 104 11.75 -4.73 -9.24
C TRP A 104 10.95 -3.81 -8.30
N SER A 105 11.05 -4.06 -7.00
CA SER A 105 10.35 -3.29 -5.97
C SER A 105 10.80 -1.82 -5.94
N GLU A 106 12.10 -1.57 -6.09
CA GLU A 106 12.64 -0.20 -6.13
C GLU A 106 12.09 0.61 -7.28
N GLN A 107 12.11 0.05 -8.50
CA GLN A 107 11.65 0.76 -9.70
C GLN A 107 10.15 1.06 -9.65
N ILE A 108 9.36 0.08 -9.21
CA ILE A 108 7.91 0.21 -9.09
C ILE A 108 7.54 1.22 -8.01
N LEU A 109 8.14 1.09 -6.82
CA LEU A 109 7.85 2.01 -5.71
C LEU A 109 8.26 3.45 -6.05
N TYR A 110 9.44 3.64 -6.65
CA TYR A 110 9.90 4.96 -7.07
C TYR A 110 8.90 5.62 -8.03
N LYS A 111 8.50 4.91 -9.09
CA LYS A 111 7.55 5.41 -10.07
C LYS A 111 6.18 5.72 -9.45
N LEU A 112 5.70 4.83 -8.58
CA LEU A 112 4.46 5.05 -7.84
C LEU A 112 4.52 6.33 -7.01
N LEU A 113 5.56 6.50 -6.20
CA LEU A 113 5.67 7.63 -5.28
C LEU A 113 5.74 8.98 -5.99
N VAL A 114 6.42 9.05 -7.13
CA VAL A 114 6.42 10.25 -7.97
C VAL A 114 5.00 10.55 -8.45
N HIS A 115 4.31 9.54 -9.00
CA HIS A 115 2.96 9.72 -9.55
C HIS A 115 1.93 10.15 -8.48
N VAL A 116 1.93 9.48 -7.33
CA VAL A 116 0.92 9.78 -6.27
C VAL A 116 1.16 11.15 -5.64
N ALA A 117 2.42 11.61 -5.56
CA ALA A 117 2.76 12.94 -5.10
C ALA A 117 2.27 14.03 -6.06
N ASP A 118 2.47 13.84 -7.36
CA ASP A 118 2.06 14.80 -8.40
C ASP A 118 0.52 14.89 -8.54
N ASN A 119 -0.19 13.80 -8.25
CA ASN A 119 -1.65 13.70 -8.43
C ASN A 119 -2.44 13.74 -7.11
N ASN A 120 -1.79 13.93 -5.97
CA ASN A 120 -2.40 13.98 -4.63
C ASN A 120 -3.25 12.74 -4.31
N ILE A 121 -2.76 11.54 -4.62
CA ILE A 121 -3.48 10.30 -4.38
C ILE A 121 -3.17 9.76 -2.97
N PRO A 122 -4.16 9.59 -2.09
CA PRO A 122 -3.97 9.00 -0.76
C PRO A 122 -3.27 7.64 -0.85
N THR A 123 -2.20 7.46 -0.07
CA THR A 123 -1.34 6.29 -0.20
C THR A 123 -0.99 5.71 1.16
N LEU A 124 -1.11 4.38 1.30
CA LEU A 124 -0.61 3.64 2.45
C LEU A 124 0.63 2.83 2.05
N LEU A 125 1.70 3.01 2.81
CA LEU A 125 2.95 2.26 2.63
C LEU A 125 3.20 1.36 3.85
N ASP A 126 3.46 0.08 3.58
CA ASP A 126 3.65 -0.95 4.59
C ASP A 126 4.85 -1.86 4.24
N ALA A 127 5.37 -2.57 5.21
CA ALA A 127 6.34 -3.65 5.05
C ALA A 127 7.53 -3.29 4.14
N GLY A 128 7.67 -3.98 2.99
CA GLY A 128 8.79 -3.78 2.06
C GLY A 128 8.94 -2.36 1.54
N ALA A 129 7.83 -1.63 1.34
CA ALA A 129 7.89 -0.23 0.92
C ALA A 129 8.55 0.66 1.99
N LEU A 130 8.28 0.42 3.28
CA LEU A 130 8.88 1.16 4.38
C LEU A 130 10.40 0.95 4.45
N ARG A 131 10.84 -0.28 4.24
CA ARG A 131 12.28 -0.60 4.19
C ARG A 131 12.97 0.06 3.01
N LEU A 132 12.32 0.06 1.84
CA LEU A 132 12.84 0.74 0.65
C LEU A 132 12.97 2.25 0.84
N LEU A 133 12.04 2.89 1.56
CA LEU A 133 12.13 4.33 1.89
C LEU A 133 13.40 4.68 2.67
N SER A 134 13.95 3.74 3.46
CA SER A 134 15.22 3.93 4.19
C SER A 134 16.45 3.92 3.27
N HIS A 135 16.30 3.49 2.01
CA HIS A 135 17.41 3.46 1.07
C HIS A 135 17.73 4.84 0.51
N LYS A 136 19.02 5.08 0.25
CA LYS A 136 19.52 6.33 -0.30
C LYS A 136 18.82 6.76 -1.61
N ALA A 137 18.38 5.80 -2.42
CA ALA A 137 17.67 6.06 -3.67
C ALA A 137 16.38 6.86 -3.45
N PHE A 138 15.74 6.71 -2.29
CA PHE A 138 14.49 7.39 -1.93
C PHE A 138 14.68 8.68 -1.11
N SER A 139 15.91 9.05 -0.75
CA SER A 139 16.19 10.20 0.13
C SER A 139 15.70 11.55 -0.41
N LYS A 140 15.42 11.67 -1.70
CA LYS A 140 14.90 12.87 -2.37
C LYS A 140 13.39 12.80 -2.63
N ILE A 141 12.76 11.67 -2.37
CA ILE A 141 11.31 11.52 -2.54
C ILE A 141 10.61 12.24 -1.40
N LYS A 142 9.74 13.15 -1.75
CA LYS A 142 8.83 13.79 -0.79
C LYS A 142 7.53 13.01 -0.79
N LEU A 143 7.17 12.47 0.36
CA LEU A 143 5.88 11.81 0.53
C LEU A 143 4.77 12.88 0.52
N HIS A 144 3.65 12.53 -0.08
CA HIS A 144 2.45 13.36 -0.08
C HIS A 144 1.84 13.44 1.33
N ASN A 145 1.16 14.56 1.66
CA ASN A 145 0.58 14.80 2.98
C ASN A 145 -0.47 13.76 3.41
N GLU A 146 -1.12 13.09 2.45
CA GLU A 146 -2.06 12.00 2.71
C GLU A 146 -1.42 10.62 2.61
N THR A 147 -0.11 10.52 2.87
CA THR A 147 0.59 9.25 2.97
C THR A 147 0.54 8.73 4.40
N VAL A 148 0.06 7.50 4.56
CA VAL A 148 0.05 6.77 5.83
C VAL A 148 1.14 5.71 5.82
N LEU A 149 1.97 5.69 6.85
CA LEU A 149 2.99 4.67 7.07
C LEU A 149 2.56 3.78 8.23
N THR A 150 2.72 2.46 8.10
CA THR A 150 2.29 1.47 9.11
C THR A 150 3.46 0.64 9.67
N PRO A 151 4.55 1.27 10.15
CA PRO A 151 5.73 0.54 10.56
C PRO A 151 5.50 -0.26 11.85
N HIS A 152 5.89 -1.52 11.88
CA HIS A 152 6.13 -2.21 13.14
C HIS A 152 7.42 -1.66 13.79
N PRO A 153 7.69 -1.93 15.10
CA PRO A 153 8.84 -1.31 15.79
C PRO A 153 10.20 -1.52 15.13
N GLY A 154 10.41 -2.64 14.43
CA GLY A 154 11.65 -2.90 13.69
C GLY A 154 11.80 -2.02 12.45
N GLU A 155 10.73 -1.85 11.68
CA GLU A 155 10.71 -0.98 10.50
C GLU A 155 10.86 0.49 10.90
N ALA A 156 10.18 0.92 11.97
CA ALA A 156 10.33 2.27 12.50
C ALA A 156 11.77 2.55 12.96
N ALA A 157 12.42 1.57 13.59
CA ALA A 157 13.80 1.65 14.02
C ALA A 157 14.78 1.82 12.83
N GLU A 158 14.54 1.08 11.75
CA GLU A 158 15.30 1.17 10.49
C GLU A 158 15.10 2.54 9.83
N MET A 159 13.85 3.00 9.70
CA MET A 159 13.52 4.30 9.09
C MET A 159 14.10 5.48 9.85
N LEU A 160 14.07 5.46 11.18
CA LEU A 160 14.57 6.53 12.05
C LEU A 160 16.06 6.38 12.40
N ASN A 161 16.68 5.27 11.99
CA ASN A 161 18.08 4.92 12.33
C ASN A 161 18.34 4.97 13.85
N ILE A 162 17.44 4.38 14.65
CA ILE A 162 17.55 4.25 16.11
C ILE A 162 17.28 2.81 16.53
N ALA A 163 17.59 2.46 17.77
CA ALA A 163 17.38 1.11 18.27
C ALA A 163 15.88 0.80 18.52
N VAL A 164 15.47 -0.46 18.30
CA VAL A 164 14.06 -0.91 18.49
C VAL A 164 13.57 -0.64 19.92
N ASN A 165 14.44 -0.78 20.93
CA ASN A 165 14.08 -0.49 22.33
C ASN A 165 13.74 0.99 22.55
N GLU A 166 14.35 1.91 21.81
CA GLU A 166 14.02 3.35 21.88
C GLU A 166 12.62 3.59 21.31
N ILE A 167 12.27 2.97 20.16
CA ILE A 167 10.91 3.02 19.62
C ILE A 167 9.89 2.52 20.65
N GLN A 168 10.18 1.39 21.32
CA GLN A 168 9.25 0.76 22.25
C GLN A 168 9.06 1.55 23.57
N LYS A 169 10.02 2.38 23.97
CA LYS A 169 9.89 3.26 25.16
C LYS A 169 8.78 4.29 24.98
N ASP A 170 8.65 4.87 23.79
CA ASP A 170 7.60 5.84 23.48
C ASP A 170 7.26 5.86 21.98
N ARG A 171 6.34 4.99 21.60
CA ARG A 171 5.88 4.84 20.20
C ARG A 171 5.24 6.11 19.64
N ILE A 172 4.52 6.87 20.50
CA ILE A 172 3.85 8.10 20.09
C ILE A 172 4.86 9.18 19.77
N LYS A 173 5.88 9.33 20.61
CA LYS A 173 6.96 10.27 20.36
C LYS A 173 7.73 9.90 19.09
N SER A 174 8.05 8.62 18.92
CA SER A 174 8.75 8.12 17.72
C SER A 174 7.96 8.39 16.43
N ALA A 175 6.64 8.19 16.45
CA ALA A 175 5.77 8.47 15.30
C ALA A 175 5.66 9.96 14.93
N LYS A 176 5.99 10.87 15.87
CA LYS A 176 5.99 12.33 15.61
C LYS A 176 7.34 12.87 15.13
N SER A 177 8.39 12.07 15.18
CA SER A 177 9.75 12.45 14.80
C SER A 177 10.18 11.93 13.43
N GLY A 178 9.32 11.16 12.76
CA GLY A 178 9.52 10.61 11.43
C GLY A 178 9.00 11.47 10.29
#